data_252fb2418c8e8a2faca45b60dbe403be
#
_entry.id   252fb2418c8e8a2faca45b60dbe403be
#
_cell.length_a   1.000
_cell.length_b   1.000
_cell.length_c   1.000
_cell.angle_alpha   90.00
_cell.angle_beta   90.00
_cell.angle_gamma   90.00
#
_symmetry.space_group_name_H-M   'P 1'
#
loop_
_entity.id
_entity.type
_entity.pdbx_description
1 polymer ?
#
loop_
_entity_poly.entity_id
_entity_poly.type
_entity_poly.pdbx_seq_one_letter_code
_entity_poly.pdbx_strand_id
1 'polypeptide(L)'
;MRFHTQNHHTPENCGTHLEERKEGINSVADRPARCKELGIEYLFGGACRPQHTGFMFVEADDMAKVTELMRPTMGRDECVITPVTERW
;
A
#
# COMPACT_ATOMS: atom_id res chain seq x y z
N MET A 1 -0.82 4.00 16.44
CA MET A 1 0.41 4.63 15.89
C MET A 1 0.21 4.88 14.41
N ARG A 2 0.76 5.96 13.91
CA ARG A 2 0.68 6.33 12.50
C ARG A 2 1.84 5.70 11.72
N PHE A 3 1.54 5.24 10.52
CA PHE A 3 2.54 4.66 9.60
C PHE A 3 2.43 5.32 8.24
N HIS A 4 3.59 5.53 7.62
CA HIS A 4 3.69 5.88 6.21
C HIS A 4 4.08 4.64 5.44
N THR A 5 3.37 4.32 4.38
CA THR A 5 3.74 3.22 3.48
C THR A 5 4.09 3.78 2.11
N GLN A 6 5.08 3.18 1.49
CA GLN A 6 5.44 3.48 0.12
C GLN A 6 5.66 2.17 -0.61
N ASN A 7 5.13 2.09 -1.81
CA ASN A 7 5.36 0.93 -2.66
C ASN A 7 5.79 1.40 -4.05
N HIS A 8 6.72 0.67 -4.62
CA HIS A 8 7.29 0.97 -5.93
C HIS A 8 7.51 -0.33 -6.69
N HIS A 9 7.21 -0.34 -7.96
CA HIS A 9 7.50 -1.47 -8.85
C HIS A 9 8.12 -0.97 -10.15
N THR A 10 8.84 -1.87 -10.83
CA THR A 10 9.44 -1.57 -12.13
C THR A 10 8.37 -1.62 -13.22
N PRO A 11 8.62 -1.00 -14.39
CA PRO A 11 7.69 -1.10 -15.52
C PRO A 11 7.41 -2.55 -15.93
N GLU A 12 8.39 -3.44 -15.85
CA GLU A 12 8.23 -4.86 -16.18
C GLU A 12 7.24 -5.55 -15.25
N ASN A 13 7.14 -5.11 -14.00
CA ASN A 13 6.25 -5.68 -12.99
C ASN A 13 4.93 -4.93 -12.88
N CYS A 14 4.74 -3.88 -13.69
CA CYS A 14 3.49 -3.12 -13.67
C CYS A 14 2.32 -4.01 -14.14
N GLY A 15 1.28 -4.07 -13.31
CA GLY A 15 0.13 -4.89 -13.59
C GLY A 15 -0.88 -4.27 -14.55
N THR A 16 -0.67 -3.02 -14.96
CA THR A 16 -1.66 -2.29 -15.77
C THR A 16 -1.81 -2.85 -17.19
N HIS A 17 -0.80 -3.56 -17.68
CA HIS A 17 -0.80 -4.14 -19.01
C HIS A 17 -0.66 -5.67 -19.01
N LEU A 18 -0.66 -6.30 -17.84
CA LEU A 18 -0.54 -7.76 -17.69
C LEU A 18 -1.87 -8.32 -17.19
N GLU A 19 -2.53 -9.14 -18.02
CA GLU A 19 -3.82 -9.73 -17.67
C GLU A 19 -3.78 -10.52 -16.35
N GLU A 20 -2.72 -11.30 -16.14
CA GLU A 20 -2.57 -12.12 -14.95
C GLU A 20 -2.42 -11.32 -13.65
N ARG A 21 -2.22 -10.00 -13.75
CA ARG A 21 -2.02 -9.12 -12.59
C ARG A 21 -3.16 -8.16 -12.34
N LYS A 22 -4.20 -8.17 -13.17
CA LYS A 22 -5.34 -7.26 -13.01
C LYS A 22 -6.03 -7.40 -11.66
N GLU A 23 -6.14 -8.62 -11.16
CA GLU A 23 -6.74 -8.88 -9.86
C GLU A 23 -5.95 -8.20 -8.73
N GLY A 24 -4.61 -8.26 -8.80
CA GLY A 24 -3.75 -7.57 -7.85
C GLY A 24 -3.91 -6.06 -7.89
N ILE A 25 -4.12 -5.48 -9.07
CA ILE A 25 -4.40 -4.05 -9.23
C ILE A 25 -5.70 -3.69 -8.53
N ASN A 26 -6.74 -4.48 -8.73
CA ASN A 26 -8.05 -4.25 -8.12
C ASN A 26 -7.96 -4.31 -6.60
N SER A 27 -7.22 -5.26 -6.05
CA SER A 27 -7.05 -5.37 -4.60
C SER A 27 -6.31 -4.17 -4.01
N VAL A 28 -5.38 -3.58 -4.77
CA VAL A 28 -4.67 -2.36 -4.36
C VAL A 28 -5.61 -1.15 -4.40
N ALA A 29 -6.50 -1.08 -5.41
CA ALA A 29 -7.46 0.01 -5.54
C ALA A 29 -8.44 0.05 -4.36
N ASP A 30 -8.70 -1.08 -3.71
CA ASP A 30 -9.63 -1.20 -2.59
C ASP A 30 -8.95 -1.08 -1.23
N ARG A 31 -7.80 -0.46 -1.15
CA ARG A 31 -7.07 -0.30 0.12
C ARG A 31 -7.87 0.32 1.25
N PRO A 32 -8.66 1.37 1.03
CA PRO A 32 -9.50 1.89 2.12
C PRO A 32 -10.45 0.85 2.70
N ALA A 33 -11.08 0.03 1.86
CA ALA A 33 -11.96 -1.05 2.30
C ALA A 33 -11.18 -2.14 3.06
N ARG A 34 -9.99 -2.49 2.56
CA ARG A 34 -9.13 -3.47 3.22
C ARG A 34 -8.63 -2.97 4.58
N CYS A 35 -8.33 -1.68 4.69
CA CYS A 35 -8.00 -1.07 5.98
C CYS A 35 -9.11 -1.28 6.99
N LYS A 36 -10.35 -1.03 6.57
CA LYS A 36 -11.51 -1.21 7.44
C LYS A 36 -11.64 -2.65 7.93
N GLU A 37 -11.43 -3.64 7.06
CA GLU A 37 -11.46 -5.05 7.44
C GLU A 37 -10.40 -5.40 8.48
N LEU A 38 -9.22 -4.78 8.38
CA LEU A 38 -8.10 -5.05 9.28
C LEU A 38 -8.12 -4.20 10.55
N GLY A 39 -9.11 -3.32 10.71
CA GLY A 39 -9.17 -2.42 11.86
C GLY A 39 -8.12 -1.30 11.78
N ILE A 40 -7.75 -0.90 10.58
CA ILE A 40 -6.81 0.19 10.31
C ILE A 40 -7.60 1.42 9.87
N GLU A 41 -7.25 2.59 10.40
CA GLU A 41 -7.81 3.85 9.94
C GLU A 41 -7.02 4.36 8.74
N TYR A 42 -7.67 4.46 7.59
CA TYR A 42 -7.08 5.05 6.39
C TYR A 42 -7.16 6.57 6.50
N LEU A 43 -6.02 7.25 6.42
CA LEU A 43 -5.94 8.70 6.55
C LEU A 43 -5.86 9.40 5.21
N PHE A 44 -4.90 9.00 4.39
CA PHE A 44 -4.63 9.62 3.10
C PHE A 44 -3.76 8.70 2.27
N GLY A 45 -3.93 8.75 0.95
CA GLY A 45 -3.06 7.99 0.06
C GLY A 45 -3.24 8.41 -1.37
N GLY A 46 -2.33 7.98 -2.20
CA GLY A 46 -2.33 8.27 -3.61
C GLY A 46 -1.25 7.51 -4.35
N ALA A 47 -1.19 7.75 -5.65
CA ALA A 47 -0.20 7.12 -6.50
C ALA A 47 0.24 8.07 -7.60
N CYS A 48 1.49 7.92 -8.00
CA CYS A 48 2.02 8.54 -9.20
C CYS A 48 2.30 7.43 -10.21
N ARG A 49 1.39 7.24 -11.17
CA ARG A 49 1.52 6.15 -12.14
C ARG A 49 2.78 6.24 -12.99
N PRO A 50 3.19 7.41 -13.50
CA PRO A 50 4.44 7.51 -14.27
C PRO A 50 5.67 7.06 -13.50
N GLN A 51 5.67 7.18 -12.18
CA GLN A 51 6.78 6.75 -11.32
C GLN A 51 6.58 5.34 -10.77
N HIS A 52 5.46 4.70 -11.05
CA HIS A 52 5.10 3.38 -10.53
C HIS A 52 5.21 3.31 -9.00
N THR A 53 4.79 4.41 -8.34
CA THR A 53 4.92 4.58 -6.89
C THR A 53 3.55 4.90 -6.28
N GLY A 54 3.25 4.25 -5.18
CA GLY A 54 2.10 4.56 -4.34
C GLY A 54 2.53 4.88 -2.93
N PHE A 55 1.70 5.62 -2.20
CA PHE A 55 1.98 5.97 -0.81
C PHE A 55 0.67 6.11 -0.04
N MET A 56 0.77 5.97 1.28
CA MET A 56 -0.41 6.01 2.13
C MET A 56 0.01 6.33 3.57
N PHE A 57 -0.86 7.06 4.28
CA PHE A 57 -0.77 7.23 5.73
C PHE A 57 -1.93 6.50 6.37
N VAL A 58 -1.64 5.73 7.41
CA VAL A 58 -2.65 4.96 8.16
C VAL A 58 -2.38 5.03 9.67
N GLU A 59 -3.43 4.85 10.46
CA GLU A 59 -3.34 4.60 11.90
C GLU A 59 -3.62 3.13 12.16
N ALA A 60 -2.74 2.48 12.90
CA ALA A 60 -2.91 1.08 13.26
C ALA A 60 -2.32 0.80 14.64
N ASP A 61 -2.77 -0.27 15.28
CA ASP A 61 -2.28 -0.67 16.60
C ASP A 61 -0.83 -1.15 16.54
N ASP A 62 -0.48 -1.84 15.44
CA ASP A 62 0.87 -2.36 15.28
C ASP A 62 1.24 -2.48 13.79
N MET A 63 2.53 -2.69 13.54
CA MET A 63 3.07 -2.82 12.19
C MET A 63 2.60 -4.11 11.50
N ALA A 64 2.28 -5.16 12.26
CA ALA A 64 1.85 -6.42 11.68
C ALA A 64 0.57 -6.26 10.86
N LYS A 65 -0.37 -5.43 11.32
CA LYS A 65 -1.58 -5.10 10.56
C LYS A 65 -1.26 -4.38 9.27
N VAL A 66 -0.31 -3.43 9.31
CA VAL A 66 0.10 -2.69 8.12
C VAL A 66 0.80 -3.63 7.13
N THR A 67 1.58 -4.57 7.62
CA THR A 67 2.19 -5.63 6.80
C THR A 67 1.12 -6.45 6.08
N GLU A 68 0.06 -6.85 6.78
CA GLU A 68 -1.04 -7.57 6.16
C GLU A 68 -1.74 -6.74 5.08
N LEU A 69 -1.91 -5.44 5.32
CA LEU A 69 -2.49 -4.54 4.33
C LEU A 69 -1.65 -4.51 3.04
N MET A 70 -0.33 -4.51 3.16
CA MET A 70 0.59 -4.41 2.02
C MET A 70 0.90 -5.76 1.38
N ARG A 71 0.54 -6.88 2.02
CA ARG A 71 0.90 -8.23 1.57
C ARG A 71 0.54 -8.51 0.10
N PRO A 72 -0.62 -8.12 -0.42
CA PRO A 72 -0.95 -8.42 -1.82
C PRO A 72 0.03 -7.84 -2.85
N THR A 73 0.76 -6.79 -2.50
CA THR A 73 1.74 -6.17 -3.40
C THR A 73 3.18 -6.62 -3.13
N MET A 74 3.42 -7.29 -2.00
CA MET A 74 4.75 -7.80 -1.70
C MET A 74 5.15 -8.88 -2.71
N GLY A 75 6.41 -8.87 -3.12
CA GLY A 75 6.90 -9.76 -4.16
C GLY A 75 6.84 -9.16 -5.55
N ARG A 76 5.87 -8.26 -5.81
CA ARG A 76 5.84 -7.45 -7.02
C ARG A 76 6.47 -6.08 -6.77
N ASP A 77 6.11 -5.46 -5.66
CA ASP A 77 6.53 -4.11 -5.30
C ASP A 77 7.60 -4.15 -4.22
N GLU A 78 8.48 -3.17 -4.26
CA GLU A 78 9.31 -2.84 -3.12
C GLU A 78 8.45 -2.01 -2.17
N CYS A 79 8.26 -2.50 -0.95
CA CYS A 79 7.42 -1.85 0.06
C CYS A 79 8.26 -1.33 1.22
N VAL A 80 8.03 -0.08 1.60
CA VAL A 80 8.66 0.52 2.77
C VAL A 80 7.56 0.99 3.72
N ILE A 81 7.62 0.52 4.96
CA ILE A 81 6.68 0.90 6.01
C ILE A 81 7.46 1.64 7.07
N THR A 82 7.11 2.90 7.29
CA THR A 82 7.83 3.79 8.22
C THR A 82 6.90 4.23 9.34
N PRO A 83 7.22 3.89 10.62
CA PRO A 83 6.49 4.44 11.75
C PRO A 83 6.70 5.95 11.84
N VAL A 84 5.63 6.70 12.06
CA VAL A 84 5.71 8.15 12.26
C VAL A 84 5.76 8.40 13.76
N THR A 85 6.94 8.75 14.27
CA THR A 85 7.17 8.88 15.69
C THR A 85 6.97 10.30 16.20
N GLU A 86 6.95 11.30 15.31
CA GLU A 86 6.74 12.70 15.67
C GLU A 86 5.80 13.35 14.64
N ARG A 87 4.99 14.28 15.11
CA ARG A 87 4.07 15.06 14.26
C ARG A 87 4.37 16.55 14.46
N TRP A 88 4.39 17.27 13.38
CA TRP A 88 4.53 18.74 13.39
C TRP A 88 3.23 19.42 13.05
#